data_3ed761c7beb85ea980b4954807e6d911
#
_entry.id   3ed761c7beb85ea980b4954807e6d911
#
_cell.length_a   1.000
_cell.length_b   1.000
_cell.length_c   1.000
_cell.angle_alpha   90.00
_cell.angle_beta   90.00
_cell.angle_gamma   90.00
#
_symmetry.space_group_name_H-M   'P 1'
#
loop_
_entity.id
_entity.type
_entity.pdbx_description
1 polymer ?
#
loop_
_entity_poly.entity_id
_entity_poly.type
_entity_poly.pdbx_seq_one_letter_code
_entity_poly.pdbx_strand_id
1 'polypeptide(L)'
;PFLSELYHSQRDKTALKLSVLLHDIGKGAKVGDQNEELVGAKMIPQILKNLGYNDKPKRVDDVSFLVEKHLTMYDLMLLDPEADDTYDMVLDLVNHDKERLKMLVLLTHADRGGTKMDLSSSQIEQLKLFYQYTLHHKRRESVPNNVKLEFLKMVRLPRELQTQLEIYNKFTQSREPFMAEMLFMPGQPSELILCTQDIRGFLHKISAVLAFNQLDIVEANIQTFRDKVFDVFKVIDSTGKPIDSVNFFFIRQRIQDDLRRIFINQEPLASIFKGKTISRVSEKPHFKEVKLKMKTIGRSIKLSTHNLPGTFMMEAKVFSDTHMECQKAVLHTYQGTASNVFYLRPEDVEKIMNNQEHFIQTFKKSLQPLLTGEPLFLQEELTPSS
;
A
#
# COMPACT_ATOMS: atom_id res chain seq x y z
N PRO A 1 3.76 26.08 3.71
CA PRO A 1 4.78 26.46 4.69
C PRO A 1 5.90 25.43 4.78
N PHE A 2 5.66 24.20 5.20
CA PHE A 2 6.68 23.16 5.46
C PHE A 2 7.67 22.94 4.30
N LEU A 3 7.19 22.62 3.09
CA LEU A 3 8.05 22.37 1.94
C LEU A 3 8.84 23.59 1.51
N SER A 4 8.26 24.80 1.64
CA SER A 4 8.94 26.06 1.38
C SER A 4 10.09 26.29 2.37
N GLU A 5 9.85 26.08 3.66
CA GLU A 5 10.88 26.18 4.70
C GLU A 5 11.99 25.15 4.47
N LEU A 6 11.62 23.91 4.12
CA LEU A 6 12.56 22.84 3.82
C LEU A 6 13.45 23.20 2.63
N TYR A 7 12.84 23.74 1.54
CA TYR A 7 13.57 24.21 0.36
C TYR A 7 14.51 25.37 0.68
N HIS A 8 14.04 26.36 1.47
CA HIS A 8 14.89 27.50 1.83
C HIS A 8 16.06 27.08 2.72
N SER A 9 15.88 26.10 3.60
CA SER A 9 16.93 25.55 4.46
C SER A 9 17.91 24.61 3.75
N GLN A 10 17.65 24.25 2.48
CA GLN A 10 18.49 23.32 1.71
C GLN A 10 19.82 23.99 1.34
N ARG A 11 20.96 23.31 1.61
CA ARG A 11 22.32 23.84 1.35
C ARG A 11 22.67 23.84 -0.13
N ASP A 12 22.44 22.74 -0.84
CA ASP A 12 22.70 22.63 -2.29
C ASP A 12 21.39 22.58 -3.12
N LYS A 13 20.82 23.78 -3.38
CA LYS A 13 19.63 23.91 -4.22
C LYS A 13 19.90 23.52 -5.68
N THR A 14 21.16 23.57 -6.13
CA THR A 14 21.53 23.18 -7.49
C THR A 14 21.45 21.67 -7.64
N ALA A 15 21.95 20.90 -6.66
CA ALA A 15 21.80 19.44 -6.67
C ALA A 15 20.32 19.02 -6.72
N LEU A 16 19.46 19.64 -5.89
CA LEU A 16 18.02 19.38 -5.90
C LEU A 16 17.39 19.69 -7.26
N LYS A 17 17.68 20.87 -7.86
CA LYS A 17 17.11 21.24 -9.16
C LYS A 17 17.55 20.30 -10.28
N LEU A 18 18.82 19.91 -10.29
CA LEU A 18 19.34 18.93 -11.24
C LEU A 18 18.66 17.55 -11.05
N SER A 19 18.43 17.14 -9.82
CA SER A 19 17.71 15.88 -9.54
C SER A 19 16.27 15.93 -10.03
N VAL A 20 15.55 17.03 -9.79
CA VAL A 20 14.19 17.21 -10.34
C VAL A 20 14.18 17.17 -11.87
N LEU A 21 15.19 17.77 -12.53
CA LEU A 21 15.27 17.74 -13.99
C LEU A 21 15.61 16.36 -14.55
N LEU A 22 16.44 15.58 -13.86
CA LEU A 22 17.06 14.37 -14.37
C LEU A 22 16.50 13.06 -13.77
N HIS A 23 15.56 13.11 -12.80
CA HIS A 23 15.09 11.91 -12.09
C HIS A 23 14.60 10.79 -13.03
N ASP A 24 13.98 11.15 -14.13
CA ASP A 24 13.39 10.25 -15.12
C ASP A 24 14.28 9.99 -16.34
N ILE A 25 15.54 10.45 -16.34
CA ILE A 25 16.42 10.37 -17.54
C ILE A 25 16.64 8.93 -18.01
N GLY A 26 16.59 7.97 -17.09
CA GLY A 26 16.74 6.55 -17.41
C GLY A 26 15.59 5.96 -18.21
N LYS A 27 14.40 6.57 -18.23
CA LYS A 27 13.24 6.09 -19.01
C LYS A 27 13.54 6.03 -20.50
N GLY A 28 14.30 7.00 -21.02
CA GLY A 28 14.69 7.06 -22.43
C GLY A 28 15.87 6.16 -22.81
N ALA A 29 16.62 5.65 -21.84
CA ALA A 29 17.86 4.89 -22.05
C ALA A 29 17.77 3.42 -21.64
N LYS A 30 16.73 3.01 -20.92
CA LYS A 30 16.56 1.61 -20.48
C LYS A 30 16.24 0.68 -21.65
N VAL A 31 16.77 -0.55 -21.59
CA VAL A 31 16.51 -1.62 -22.55
C VAL A 31 15.81 -2.77 -21.82
N GLY A 32 14.66 -3.20 -22.33
CA GLY A 32 13.89 -4.29 -21.73
C GLY A 32 13.42 -3.99 -20.30
N ASP A 33 13.55 -4.95 -19.41
CA ASP A 33 13.10 -4.87 -18.00
C ASP A 33 14.12 -4.21 -17.05
N GLN A 34 15.10 -3.47 -17.58
CA GLN A 34 16.05 -2.76 -16.73
C GLN A 34 15.34 -1.75 -15.82
N ASN A 35 15.87 -1.63 -14.60
CA ASN A 35 15.42 -0.63 -13.66
C ASN A 35 15.86 0.77 -14.12
N GLU A 36 14.89 1.61 -14.44
CA GLU A 36 15.11 2.95 -15.02
C GLU A 36 15.86 3.89 -14.07
N GLU A 37 15.63 3.76 -12.75
CA GLU A 37 16.29 4.60 -11.74
C GLU A 37 17.80 4.28 -11.70
N LEU A 38 18.16 2.99 -11.78
CA LEU A 38 19.57 2.55 -11.81
C LEU A 38 20.25 2.95 -13.11
N VAL A 39 19.55 2.86 -14.24
CA VAL A 39 20.07 3.32 -15.55
C VAL A 39 20.31 4.82 -15.50
N GLY A 40 19.32 5.59 -15.03
CA GLY A 40 19.44 7.04 -14.88
C GLY A 40 20.60 7.45 -13.98
N ALA A 41 20.69 6.86 -12.79
CA ALA A 41 21.76 7.16 -11.83
C ALA A 41 23.17 6.96 -12.41
N LYS A 42 23.38 5.89 -13.19
CA LYS A 42 24.66 5.63 -13.88
C LYS A 42 25.00 6.66 -14.94
N MET A 43 24.02 7.33 -15.52
CA MET A 43 24.23 8.38 -16.54
C MET A 43 24.64 9.73 -15.91
N ILE A 44 24.25 10.00 -14.65
CA ILE A 44 24.43 11.30 -13.98
C ILE A 44 25.89 11.77 -13.99
N PRO A 45 26.93 10.98 -13.65
CA PRO A 45 28.28 11.46 -13.61
C PRO A 45 28.75 12.05 -14.94
N GLN A 46 28.44 11.38 -16.06
CA GLN A 46 28.81 11.87 -17.39
C GLN A 46 28.03 13.10 -17.81
N ILE A 47 26.73 13.15 -17.50
CA ILE A 47 25.87 14.31 -17.78
C ILE A 47 26.39 15.54 -17.04
N LEU A 48 26.63 15.42 -15.73
CA LEU A 48 27.10 16.52 -14.91
C LEU A 48 28.52 16.95 -15.27
N LYS A 49 29.37 16.03 -15.72
CA LYS A 49 30.68 16.35 -16.30
C LYS A 49 30.52 17.25 -17.52
N ASN A 50 29.64 16.89 -18.45
CA ASN A 50 29.38 17.66 -19.65
C ASN A 50 28.78 19.04 -19.36
N LEU A 51 28.05 19.18 -18.23
CA LEU A 51 27.49 20.43 -17.74
C LEU A 51 28.49 21.28 -16.90
N GLY A 52 29.75 20.85 -16.78
CA GLY A 52 30.79 21.62 -16.10
C GLY A 52 30.85 21.47 -14.59
N TYR A 53 30.26 20.40 -14.01
CA TYR A 53 30.27 20.12 -12.55
C TYR A 53 31.37 19.17 -12.10
N ASN A 54 32.51 19.09 -12.84
CA ASN A 54 33.61 18.15 -12.54
C ASN A 54 34.27 18.39 -11.17
N ASP A 55 34.28 19.63 -10.72
CA ASP A 55 34.86 20.09 -9.47
C ASP A 55 33.94 19.95 -8.24
N LYS A 56 32.79 19.33 -8.42
CA LYS A 56 31.74 19.18 -7.38
C LYS A 56 31.37 17.71 -7.14
N PRO A 57 32.30 16.85 -6.67
CA PRO A 57 32.05 15.41 -6.55
C PRO A 57 30.88 15.07 -5.62
N LYS A 58 30.70 15.82 -4.52
CA LYS A 58 29.55 15.63 -3.62
C LYS A 58 28.22 15.91 -4.33
N ARG A 59 28.15 16.93 -5.18
CA ARG A 59 26.93 17.24 -5.97
C ARG A 59 26.62 16.11 -6.95
N VAL A 60 27.62 15.57 -7.63
CA VAL A 60 27.46 14.45 -8.55
C VAL A 60 26.91 13.23 -7.81
N ASP A 61 27.47 12.92 -6.65
CA ASP A 61 27.05 11.82 -5.80
C ASP A 61 25.62 12.01 -5.27
N ASP A 62 25.29 13.22 -4.77
CA ASP A 62 23.95 13.54 -4.29
C ASP A 62 22.89 13.46 -5.41
N VAL A 63 23.18 13.96 -6.62
CA VAL A 63 22.26 13.86 -7.77
C VAL A 63 22.07 12.41 -8.22
N SER A 64 23.17 11.64 -8.32
CA SER A 64 23.10 10.22 -8.65
C SER A 64 22.27 9.43 -7.65
N PHE A 65 22.48 9.66 -6.36
CA PHE A 65 21.69 9.08 -5.28
C PHE A 65 20.19 9.43 -5.39
N LEU A 66 19.89 10.71 -5.61
CA LEU A 66 18.49 11.17 -5.70
C LEU A 66 17.78 10.58 -6.92
N VAL A 67 18.44 10.49 -8.08
CA VAL A 67 17.90 9.85 -9.27
C VAL A 67 17.68 8.34 -9.02
N GLU A 68 18.57 7.66 -8.34
CA GLU A 68 18.41 6.25 -7.99
C GLU A 68 17.25 6.00 -7.02
N LYS A 69 17.03 6.90 -6.06
CA LYS A 69 16.13 6.68 -4.93
C LYS A 69 14.84 7.50 -4.99
N HIS A 70 14.55 8.21 -6.09
CA HIS A 70 13.43 9.15 -6.15
C HIS A 70 12.06 8.50 -5.88
N LEU A 71 11.85 7.22 -6.25
CA LEU A 71 10.62 6.50 -5.96
C LEU A 71 10.61 5.88 -4.55
N THR A 72 11.79 5.70 -3.94
CA THR A 72 11.91 4.94 -2.68
C THR A 72 11.24 5.64 -1.50
N MET A 73 11.31 6.98 -1.43
CA MET A 73 10.68 7.73 -0.34
C MET A 73 9.16 7.57 -0.34
N TYR A 74 8.54 7.60 -1.52
CA TYR A 74 7.12 7.34 -1.65
C TYR A 74 6.76 5.91 -1.22
N ASP A 75 7.56 4.93 -1.62
CA ASP A 75 7.39 3.54 -1.18
C ASP A 75 7.50 3.41 0.35
N LEU A 76 8.46 4.11 0.96
CA LEU A 76 8.64 4.11 2.42
C LEU A 76 7.51 4.82 3.17
N MET A 77 6.92 5.85 2.59
CA MET A 77 5.73 6.51 3.15
C MET A 77 4.51 5.59 3.23
N LEU A 78 4.46 4.54 2.39
CA LEU A 78 3.41 3.54 2.42
C LEU A 78 3.64 2.50 3.53
N LEU A 79 4.82 2.49 4.15
CA LEU A 79 5.13 1.59 5.26
C LEU A 79 4.43 2.03 6.55
N ASP A 80 4.47 1.13 7.54
CA ASP A 80 3.90 1.39 8.84
C ASP A 80 4.62 2.54 9.55
N PRO A 81 3.95 3.65 9.82
CA PRO A 81 4.55 4.75 10.54
C PRO A 81 4.78 4.45 12.03
N GLU A 82 4.27 3.34 12.55
CA GLU A 82 4.48 2.92 13.93
C GLU A 82 5.63 1.90 14.07
N ALA A 83 6.13 1.36 12.96
CA ALA A 83 7.26 0.43 12.98
C ALA A 83 8.58 1.19 13.07
N ASP A 84 9.32 0.98 14.14
CA ASP A 84 10.63 1.62 14.36
C ASP A 84 11.60 1.34 13.20
N ASP A 85 11.58 0.15 12.62
CA ASP A 85 12.39 -0.25 11.47
C ASP A 85 12.15 0.65 10.23
N THR A 86 10.94 1.21 10.06
CA THR A 86 10.64 2.11 8.92
C THR A 86 11.56 3.34 8.93
N TYR A 87 11.79 3.92 10.10
CA TYR A 87 12.63 5.10 10.25
C TYR A 87 14.11 4.78 10.17
N ASP A 88 14.54 3.63 10.73
CA ASP A 88 15.90 3.13 10.57
C ASP A 88 16.22 2.90 9.09
N MET A 89 15.30 2.29 8.33
CA MET A 89 15.46 2.10 6.88
C MET A 89 15.62 3.42 6.12
N VAL A 90 14.88 4.47 6.51
CA VAL A 90 15.03 5.81 5.89
C VAL A 90 16.37 6.42 6.23
N LEU A 91 16.81 6.31 7.48
CA LEU A 91 18.11 6.84 7.91
C LEU A 91 19.27 6.11 7.22
N ASP A 92 19.19 4.80 7.12
CA ASP A 92 20.19 3.98 6.42
C ASP A 92 20.20 4.29 4.92
N LEU A 93 19.01 4.45 4.30
CA LEU A 93 18.88 4.83 2.90
C LEU A 93 19.68 6.10 2.58
N VAL A 94 19.58 7.12 3.42
CA VAL A 94 20.27 8.41 3.22
C VAL A 94 21.66 8.43 3.85
N ASN A 95 22.19 7.32 4.34
CA ASN A 95 23.46 7.22 5.10
C ASN A 95 23.49 8.23 6.27
N HIS A 96 22.40 8.40 6.99
CA HIS A 96 22.20 9.37 8.07
C HIS A 96 22.47 10.83 7.66
N ASP A 97 22.51 11.15 6.35
CA ASP A 97 22.70 12.53 5.85
C ASP A 97 21.35 13.27 5.81
N LYS A 98 21.21 14.23 6.72
CA LYS A 98 19.98 15.07 6.82
C LYS A 98 19.72 15.91 5.58
N GLU A 99 20.77 16.35 4.87
CA GLU A 99 20.60 17.13 3.66
C GLU A 99 20.08 16.26 2.51
N ARG A 100 20.54 15.00 2.41
CA ARG A 100 19.97 14.01 1.48
C ARG A 100 18.51 13.70 1.80
N LEU A 101 18.17 13.55 3.09
CA LEU A 101 16.79 13.35 3.50
C LEU A 101 15.88 14.53 3.07
N LYS A 102 16.32 15.75 3.30
CA LYS A 102 15.57 16.96 2.84
C LYS A 102 15.38 16.95 1.33
N MET A 103 16.45 16.69 0.57
CA MET A 103 16.39 16.67 -0.88
C MET A 103 15.44 15.56 -1.38
N LEU A 104 15.48 14.39 -0.77
CA LEU A 104 14.61 13.27 -1.13
C LEU A 104 13.14 13.58 -0.89
N VAL A 105 12.81 14.19 0.24
CA VAL A 105 11.44 14.68 0.56
C VAL A 105 10.95 15.69 -0.48
N LEU A 106 11.80 16.68 -0.80
CA LEU A 106 11.46 17.71 -1.78
C LEU A 106 11.32 17.14 -3.20
N LEU A 107 12.19 16.20 -3.58
CA LEU A 107 12.13 15.52 -4.86
C LEU A 107 10.86 14.66 -4.99
N THR A 108 10.48 13.93 -3.95
CA THR A 108 9.24 13.14 -3.92
C THR A 108 8.00 14.03 -4.14
N HIS A 109 7.98 15.22 -3.53
CA HIS A 109 6.89 16.17 -3.77
C HIS A 109 6.93 16.72 -5.21
N ALA A 110 8.11 17.10 -5.72
CA ALA A 110 8.26 17.68 -7.07
C ALA A 110 7.91 16.67 -8.17
N ASP A 111 8.32 15.41 -8.03
CA ASP A 111 8.00 14.32 -8.96
C ASP A 111 6.47 14.14 -9.05
N ARG A 112 5.78 14.09 -7.91
CA ARG A 112 4.33 13.95 -7.90
C ARG A 112 3.60 15.17 -8.43
N GLY A 113 4.05 16.38 -8.12
CA GLY A 113 3.48 17.64 -8.60
C GLY A 113 3.68 17.87 -10.10
N GLY A 114 4.66 17.24 -10.73
CA GLY A 114 4.86 17.25 -12.19
C GLY A 114 3.94 16.31 -12.97
N THR A 115 3.19 15.46 -12.28
CA THR A 115 2.21 14.55 -12.87
C THR A 115 0.79 15.09 -12.64
N LYS A 116 -0.24 14.49 -13.28
CA LYS A 116 -1.65 14.81 -12.97
C LYS A 116 -2.07 14.44 -11.53
N MET A 117 -1.12 14.14 -10.67
CA MET A 117 -1.28 13.62 -9.32
C MET A 117 -0.51 14.45 -8.32
N ASP A 118 -0.87 15.72 -8.20
CA ASP A 118 -0.44 16.49 -7.03
C ASP A 118 -0.72 15.71 -5.74
N LEU A 119 0.26 15.68 -4.85
CA LEU A 119 0.02 15.16 -3.51
C LEU A 119 -1.13 15.96 -2.88
N SER A 120 -2.13 15.24 -2.39
CA SER A 120 -3.20 15.85 -1.61
C SER A 120 -2.63 16.53 -0.36
N SER A 121 -3.37 17.47 0.20
CA SER A 121 -2.95 18.14 1.45
C SER A 121 -2.67 17.14 2.57
N SER A 122 -3.40 16.03 2.64
CA SER A 122 -3.17 14.95 3.60
C SER A 122 -1.86 14.20 3.34
N GLN A 123 -1.51 13.94 2.08
CA GLN A 123 -0.24 13.29 1.72
C GLN A 123 0.97 14.20 1.98
N ILE A 124 0.83 15.51 1.76
CA ILE A 124 1.87 16.49 2.13
C ILE A 124 2.08 16.52 3.64
N GLU A 125 1.02 16.49 4.43
CA GLU A 125 1.11 16.43 5.88
C GLU A 125 1.72 15.10 6.37
N GLN A 126 1.36 13.99 5.73
CA GLN A 126 1.99 12.69 5.97
C GLN A 126 3.50 12.70 5.67
N LEU A 127 3.91 13.29 4.55
CA LEU A 127 5.32 13.44 4.17
C LEU A 127 6.10 14.29 5.19
N LYS A 128 5.49 15.37 5.68
CA LYS A 128 6.05 16.24 6.74
C LYS A 128 6.25 15.46 8.04
N LEU A 129 5.23 14.76 8.49
CA LEU A 129 5.29 13.96 9.71
C LEU A 129 6.33 12.85 9.62
N PHE A 130 6.35 12.15 8.50
CA PHE A 130 7.35 11.13 8.23
C PHE A 130 8.77 11.68 8.32
N TYR A 131 9.03 12.85 7.70
CA TYR A 131 10.30 13.55 7.81
C TYR A 131 10.66 13.93 9.25
N GLN A 132 9.72 14.52 9.99
CA GLN A 132 9.93 14.94 11.37
C GLN A 132 10.20 13.74 12.28
N TYR A 133 9.44 12.66 12.14
CA TYR A 133 9.64 11.42 12.87
C TYR A 133 11.04 10.83 12.62
N THR A 134 11.45 10.74 11.36
CA THR A 134 12.78 10.24 11.00
C THR A 134 13.89 11.05 11.68
N LEU A 135 13.74 12.37 11.76
CA LEU A 135 14.71 13.22 12.45
C LEU A 135 14.76 13.00 13.97
N HIS A 136 13.61 12.76 14.61
CA HIS A 136 13.52 12.50 16.04
C HIS A 136 14.00 11.09 16.40
N HIS A 137 13.67 10.09 15.59
CA HIS A 137 14.09 8.70 15.79
C HIS A 137 15.61 8.57 15.90
N LYS A 138 16.37 9.31 15.09
CA LYS A 138 17.84 9.37 15.17
C LYS A 138 18.38 9.71 16.57
N ARG A 139 17.62 10.44 17.38
CA ARG A 139 18.05 10.87 18.73
C ARG A 139 17.80 9.81 19.79
N ARG A 140 17.19 8.65 19.46
CA ARG A 140 16.70 7.63 20.42
C ARG A 140 15.81 8.22 21.53
N GLU A 141 15.24 9.39 21.28
CA GLU A 141 14.22 9.97 22.13
C GLU A 141 12.94 9.18 21.86
N SER A 142 12.35 8.58 22.88
CA SER A 142 11.04 7.96 22.75
C SER A 142 10.07 8.99 22.19
N VAL A 143 9.51 8.73 21.01
CA VAL A 143 8.52 9.64 20.43
C VAL A 143 7.39 9.80 21.45
N PRO A 144 7.11 11.02 21.94
CA PRO A 144 6.10 11.21 22.95
C PRO A 144 4.75 10.65 22.49
N ASN A 145 4.02 9.97 23.38
CA ASN A 145 2.72 9.36 23.04
C ASN A 145 1.71 10.36 22.46
N ASN A 146 1.78 11.63 22.85
CA ASN A 146 0.97 12.70 22.27
C ASN A 146 1.32 12.96 20.79
N VAL A 147 2.59 12.84 20.39
CA VAL A 147 3.01 13.00 18.98
C VAL A 147 2.58 11.79 18.16
N LYS A 148 2.68 10.56 18.71
CA LYS A 148 2.09 9.37 18.08
C LYS A 148 0.59 9.52 17.89
N LEU A 149 -0.11 10.00 18.89
CA LEU A 149 -1.55 10.23 18.83
C LEU A 149 -1.92 11.35 17.85
N GLU A 150 -1.15 12.43 17.78
CA GLU A 150 -1.36 13.50 16.81
C GLU A 150 -1.07 13.02 15.38
N PHE A 151 -0.03 12.22 15.18
CA PHE A 151 0.24 11.57 13.90
C PHE A 151 -0.95 10.72 13.44
N LEU A 152 -1.47 9.85 14.30
CA LEU A 152 -2.64 9.02 13.99
C LEU A 152 -3.90 9.87 13.71
N LYS A 153 -4.07 10.99 14.41
CA LYS A 153 -5.17 11.94 14.16
C LYS A 153 -5.02 12.69 12.84
N MET A 154 -3.79 12.93 12.36
CA MET A 154 -3.53 13.68 11.12
C MET A 154 -3.57 12.80 9.88
N VAL A 155 -3.19 11.54 10.00
CA VAL A 155 -3.33 10.54 8.92
C VAL A 155 -4.80 10.21 8.63
N ARG A 156 -5.69 10.51 9.60
CA ARG A 156 -7.14 10.32 9.49
C ARG A 156 -7.85 11.64 9.77
N LEU A 157 -8.85 11.97 8.95
CA LEU A 157 -9.70 13.13 9.25
C LEU A 157 -10.32 12.95 10.66
N PRO A 158 -10.33 13.99 11.51
CA PRO A 158 -10.77 13.88 12.90
C PRO A 158 -12.15 13.23 13.08
N ARG A 159 -13.06 13.46 12.13
CA ARG A 159 -14.41 12.90 12.15
C ARG A 159 -14.42 11.41 11.82
N GLU A 160 -13.63 10.96 10.86
CA GLU A 160 -13.46 9.54 10.50
C GLU A 160 -12.85 8.76 11.66
N LEU A 161 -11.81 9.33 12.29
CA LEU A 161 -11.16 8.72 13.45
C LEU A 161 -12.12 8.57 14.63
N GLN A 162 -12.99 9.56 14.88
CA GLN A 162 -13.95 9.50 15.98
C GLN A 162 -14.94 8.34 15.78
N THR A 163 -15.52 8.22 14.59
CA THR A 163 -16.43 7.11 14.26
C THR A 163 -15.74 5.75 14.35
N GLN A 164 -14.52 5.66 13.86
CA GLN A 164 -13.71 4.44 13.92
C GLN A 164 -13.40 4.04 15.37
N LEU A 165 -13.03 4.99 16.23
CA LEU A 165 -12.79 4.76 17.66
C LEU A 165 -14.07 4.34 18.41
N GLU A 166 -15.22 4.93 18.06
CA GLU A 166 -16.50 4.52 18.64
C GLU A 166 -16.85 3.07 18.31
N ILE A 167 -16.63 2.64 17.06
CA ILE A 167 -16.84 1.25 16.62
C ILE A 167 -15.87 0.31 17.36
N TYR A 168 -14.59 0.67 17.43
CA TYR A 168 -13.60 -0.12 18.15
C TYR A 168 -13.94 -0.26 19.64
N ASN A 169 -14.35 0.83 20.30
CA ASN A 169 -14.75 0.81 21.70
C ASN A 169 -16.01 -0.05 21.93
N LYS A 170 -17.00 0.05 21.05
CA LYS A 170 -18.17 -0.83 21.09
C LYS A 170 -17.78 -2.30 20.96
N PHE A 171 -16.91 -2.62 20.01
CA PHE A 171 -16.42 -3.98 19.82
C PHE A 171 -15.68 -4.49 21.05
N THR A 172 -14.78 -3.70 21.64
CA THR A 172 -13.99 -4.12 22.82
C THR A 172 -14.85 -4.34 24.07
N GLN A 173 -16.01 -3.68 24.16
CA GLN A 173 -16.98 -3.84 25.25
C GLN A 173 -18.03 -4.93 24.96
N SER A 174 -18.15 -5.36 23.72
CA SER A 174 -19.06 -6.43 23.33
C SER A 174 -18.42 -7.80 23.53
N ARG A 175 -19.25 -8.85 23.50
CA ARG A 175 -18.81 -10.26 23.44
C ARG A 175 -18.93 -10.83 22.02
N GLU A 176 -19.19 -9.98 21.05
CA GLU A 176 -19.38 -10.40 19.66
C GLU A 176 -18.04 -10.85 19.07
N PRO A 177 -18.02 -11.91 18.25
CA PRO A 177 -16.78 -12.39 17.62
C PRO A 177 -16.28 -11.42 16.53
N PHE A 178 -17.16 -10.61 15.96
CA PHE A 178 -16.82 -9.55 15.03
C PHE A 178 -17.82 -8.40 15.09
N MET A 179 -17.40 -7.24 14.63
CA MET A 179 -18.27 -6.08 14.36
C MET A 179 -17.90 -5.50 13.00
N ALA A 180 -18.90 -5.26 12.16
CA ALA A 180 -18.73 -4.68 10.85
C ALA A 180 -19.69 -3.50 10.68
N GLU A 181 -19.16 -2.35 10.29
CA GLU A 181 -19.96 -1.17 9.99
C GLU A 181 -19.55 -0.60 8.63
N MET A 182 -20.52 -0.35 7.78
CA MET A 182 -20.29 0.27 6.48
C MET A 182 -20.85 1.69 6.49
N LEU A 183 -20.01 2.67 6.19
CA LEU A 183 -20.31 4.09 6.20
C LEU A 183 -20.52 4.58 4.76
N PHE A 184 -21.64 5.23 4.52
CA PHE A 184 -21.93 5.88 3.25
C PHE A 184 -21.24 7.23 3.14
N MET A 185 -20.47 7.42 2.07
CA MET A 185 -19.74 8.65 1.77
C MET A 185 -20.21 9.20 0.43
N PRO A 186 -21.06 10.24 0.41
CA PRO A 186 -21.64 10.78 -0.83
C PRO A 186 -20.53 11.25 -1.80
N GLY A 187 -20.52 10.70 -3.01
CA GLY A 187 -19.55 11.08 -4.07
C GLY A 187 -18.10 10.66 -3.81
N GLN A 188 -17.86 9.86 -2.77
CA GLN A 188 -16.54 9.34 -2.40
C GLN A 188 -16.62 7.82 -2.16
N PRO A 189 -15.46 7.10 -2.13
CA PRO A 189 -15.45 5.70 -1.73
C PRO A 189 -16.10 5.52 -0.34
N SER A 190 -17.00 4.54 -0.23
CA SER A 190 -17.61 4.17 1.06
C SER A 190 -16.61 3.44 1.93
N GLU A 191 -16.77 3.52 3.26
CA GLU A 191 -15.86 2.85 4.20
C GLU A 191 -16.54 1.61 4.81
N LEU A 192 -15.81 0.48 4.80
CA LEU A 192 -16.13 -0.70 5.61
C LEU A 192 -15.12 -0.77 6.76
N ILE A 193 -15.62 -0.68 7.98
CA ILE A 193 -14.83 -0.81 9.21
C ILE A 193 -15.12 -2.18 9.80
N LEU A 194 -14.06 -2.92 10.10
CA LEU A 194 -14.12 -4.27 10.65
C LEU A 194 -13.30 -4.37 11.93
N CYS A 195 -13.93 -4.94 12.95
CA CYS A 195 -13.27 -5.33 14.19
C CYS A 195 -13.52 -6.82 14.43
N THR A 196 -12.47 -7.59 14.69
CA THR A 196 -12.56 -9.00 15.03
C THR A 196 -11.36 -9.43 15.88
N GLN A 197 -11.38 -10.67 16.38
CA GLN A 197 -10.15 -11.32 16.85
C GLN A 197 -9.28 -11.70 15.67
N ASP A 198 -7.98 -11.83 15.87
CA ASP A 198 -7.08 -12.27 14.81
C ASP A 198 -7.41 -13.72 14.41
N ILE A 199 -7.81 -13.90 13.16
CA ILE A 199 -8.25 -15.17 12.60
C ILE A 199 -7.43 -15.47 11.36
N ARG A 200 -6.87 -16.66 11.30
CA ARG A 200 -6.09 -17.10 10.14
C ARG A 200 -6.88 -17.00 8.84
N GLY A 201 -6.23 -16.48 7.79
CA GLY A 201 -6.86 -16.28 6.48
C GLY A 201 -7.92 -15.17 6.45
N PHE A 202 -7.99 -14.35 7.52
CA PHE A 202 -8.95 -13.27 7.65
C PHE A 202 -8.97 -12.37 6.40
N LEU A 203 -7.80 -11.95 5.94
CA LEU A 203 -7.64 -11.05 4.81
C LEU A 203 -8.24 -11.61 3.52
N HIS A 204 -8.02 -12.90 3.25
CA HIS A 204 -8.63 -13.60 2.11
C HIS A 204 -10.16 -13.66 2.25
N LYS A 205 -10.67 -13.93 3.44
CA LYS A 205 -12.11 -14.02 3.69
C LYS A 205 -12.82 -12.69 3.45
N ILE A 206 -12.27 -11.59 3.97
CA ILE A 206 -12.85 -10.25 3.79
C ILE A 206 -12.76 -9.81 2.33
N SER A 207 -11.60 -9.98 1.70
CA SER A 207 -11.45 -9.60 0.29
C SER A 207 -12.36 -10.40 -0.64
N ALA A 208 -12.65 -11.66 -0.32
CA ALA A 208 -13.64 -12.46 -1.04
C ALA A 208 -15.07 -11.88 -0.87
N VAL A 209 -15.47 -11.53 0.37
CA VAL A 209 -16.76 -10.89 0.61
C VAL A 209 -16.92 -9.61 -0.23
N LEU A 210 -15.91 -8.75 -0.25
CA LEU A 210 -15.97 -7.50 -1.02
C LEU A 210 -16.05 -7.78 -2.52
N ALA A 211 -15.15 -8.62 -3.05
CA ALA A 211 -15.10 -8.93 -4.48
C ALA A 211 -16.39 -9.60 -5.00
N PHE A 212 -16.95 -10.59 -4.27
CA PHE A 212 -18.19 -11.25 -4.67
C PHE A 212 -19.45 -10.40 -4.44
N ASN A 213 -19.35 -9.33 -3.65
CA ASN A 213 -20.39 -8.30 -3.56
C ASN A 213 -20.17 -7.15 -4.56
N GLN A 214 -19.30 -7.36 -5.57
CA GLN A 214 -19.06 -6.43 -6.67
C GLN A 214 -18.45 -5.10 -6.20
N LEU A 215 -17.58 -5.17 -5.21
CA LEU A 215 -16.83 -4.02 -4.69
C LEU A 215 -15.35 -4.15 -5.04
N ASP A 216 -14.76 -3.04 -5.44
CA ASP A 216 -13.33 -2.88 -5.60
C ASP A 216 -12.74 -2.09 -4.44
N ILE A 217 -11.56 -2.51 -3.97
CA ILE A 217 -10.87 -1.88 -2.85
C ILE A 217 -9.89 -0.87 -3.42
N VAL A 218 -10.09 0.41 -3.12
CA VAL A 218 -9.20 1.49 -3.56
C VAL A 218 -8.13 1.83 -2.53
N GLU A 219 -8.44 1.58 -1.27
CA GLU A 219 -7.52 1.78 -0.15
C GLU A 219 -7.91 0.84 0.99
N ALA A 220 -6.94 0.25 1.67
CA ALA A 220 -7.19 -0.47 2.91
C ALA A 220 -6.08 -0.20 3.90
N ASN A 221 -6.48 -0.07 5.16
CA ASN A 221 -5.58 -0.04 6.30
C ASN A 221 -5.94 -1.21 7.20
N ILE A 222 -5.04 -2.17 7.28
CA ILE A 222 -5.20 -3.43 7.99
C ILE A 222 -4.24 -3.43 9.15
N GLN A 223 -4.72 -3.60 10.36
CA GLN A 223 -3.92 -3.52 11.57
C GLN A 223 -4.37 -4.55 12.60
N THR A 224 -3.43 -5.33 13.10
CA THR A 224 -3.65 -6.17 14.28
C THR A 224 -3.08 -5.48 15.51
N PHE A 225 -3.93 -5.24 16.49
CA PHE A 225 -3.54 -4.62 17.75
C PHE A 225 -3.95 -5.53 18.92
N ARG A 226 -2.97 -6.10 19.63
CA ARG A 226 -3.19 -6.98 20.80
C ARG A 226 -4.25 -8.07 20.52
N ASP A 227 -4.01 -8.95 19.54
CA ASP A 227 -4.92 -10.04 19.16
C ASP A 227 -6.29 -9.59 18.57
N LYS A 228 -6.47 -8.30 18.33
CA LYS A 228 -7.67 -7.76 17.68
C LYS A 228 -7.31 -7.11 16.37
N VAL A 229 -8.06 -7.45 15.36
CA VAL A 229 -7.99 -6.84 14.05
C VAL A 229 -8.90 -5.61 14.04
N PHE A 230 -8.39 -4.52 13.52
CA PHE A 230 -9.13 -3.30 13.25
C PHE A 230 -8.79 -2.82 11.84
N ASP A 231 -9.66 -3.13 10.91
CA ASP A 231 -9.43 -2.88 9.50
C ASP A 231 -10.41 -1.86 8.94
N VAL A 232 -9.91 -1.00 8.06
CA VAL A 232 -10.70 -0.03 7.33
C VAL A 232 -10.46 -0.19 5.85
N PHE A 233 -11.52 -0.48 5.09
CA PHE A 233 -11.48 -0.60 3.63
C PHE A 233 -12.26 0.54 3.01
N LYS A 234 -11.65 1.27 2.08
CA LYS A 234 -12.37 2.20 1.20
C LYS A 234 -12.72 1.48 -0.09
N VAL A 235 -13.99 1.45 -0.39
CA VAL A 235 -14.55 0.64 -1.47
C VAL A 235 -15.40 1.47 -2.43
N ILE A 236 -15.36 1.07 -3.69
CA ILE A 236 -16.17 1.58 -4.79
C ILE A 236 -16.88 0.42 -5.46
N ASP A 237 -17.82 0.70 -6.35
CA ASP A 237 -18.47 -0.35 -7.13
C ASP A 237 -17.54 -0.93 -8.21
N SER A 238 -17.92 -2.05 -8.80
CA SER A 238 -17.16 -2.74 -9.87
C SER A 238 -17.02 -1.94 -11.16
N THR A 239 -17.74 -0.80 -11.29
CA THR A 239 -17.60 0.13 -12.43
C THR A 239 -16.58 1.24 -12.16
N GLY A 240 -15.95 1.24 -10.98
CA GLY A 240 -14.98 2.25 -10.56
C GLY A 240 -15.61 3.54 -10.04
N LYS A 241 -16.88 3.53 -9.64
CA LYS A 241 -17.60 4.70 -9.14
C LYS A 241 -17.94 4.54 -7.65
N PRO A 242 -18.09 5.67 -6.93
CA PRO A 242 -18.67 5.66 -5.59
C PRO A 242 -20.04 4.98 -5.59
N ILE A 243 -20.31 4.21 -4.55
CA ILE A 243 -21.59 3.51 -4.38
C ILE A 243 -22.69 4.57 -4.20
N ASP A 244 -23.77 4.47 -4.97
CA ASP A 244 -24.91 5.37 -4.80
C ASP A 244 -25.75 4.99 -3.56
N SER A 245 -26.56 5.95 -3.08
CA SER A 245 -27.31 5.81 -1.83
C SER A 245 -28.36 4.67 -1.86
N VAL A 246 -28.89 4.33 -3.02
CA VAL A 246 -29.91 3.27 -3.17
C VAL A 246 -29.23 1.90 -3.06
N ASN A 247 -28.16 1.70 -3.82
CA ASN A 247 -27.41 0.44 -3.83
C ASN A 247 -26.65 0.21 -2.52
N PHE A 248 -26.22 1.28 -1.85
CA PHE A 248 -25.47 1.19 -0.59
C PHE A 248 -26.22 0.36 0.48
N PHE A 249 -27.51 0.59 0.67
CA PHE A 249 -28.30 -0.12 1.67
C PHE A 249 -28.30 -1.65 1.41
N PHE A 250 -28.53 -2.06 0.17
CA PHE A 250 -28.55 -3.47 -0.21
C PHE A 250 -27.18 -4.12 -0.13
N ILE A 251 -26.13 -3.39 -0.54
CA ILE A 251 -24.74 -3.87 -0.46
C ILE A 251 -24.34 -4.05 1.00
N ARG A 252 -24.59 -3.06 1.85
CA ARG A 252 -24.32 -3.12 3.29
C ARG A 252 -24.94 -4.36 3.93
N GLN A 253 -26.22 -4.62 3.65
CA GLN A 253 -26.91 -5.77 4.22
C GLN A 253 -26.31 -7.10 3.75
N ARG A 254 -26.04 -7.24 2.46
CA ARG A 254 -25.40 -8.46 1.92
C ARG A 254 -24.03 -8.70 2.53
N ILE A 255 -23.22 -7.68 2.69
CA ILE A 255 -21.90 -7.80 3.33
C ILE A 255 -22.07 -8.27 4.78
N GLN A 256 -22.97 -7.67 5.55
CA GLN A 256 -23.21 -8.08 6.93
C GLN A 256 -23.70 -9.53 7.02
N ASP A 257 -24.55 -9.98 6.12
CA ASP A 257 -25.03 -11.35 6.08
C ASP A 257 -23.92 -12.34 5.69
N ASP A 258 -23.11 -12.04 4.67
CA ASP A 258 -21.98 -12.88 4.27
C ASP A 258 -20.92 -12.94 5.40
N LEU A 259 -20.63 -11.84 6.09
CA LEU A 259 -19.72 -11.82 7.24
C LEU A 259 -20.23 -12.67 8.42
N ARG A 260 -21.54 -12.63 8.70
CA ARG A 260 -22.14 -13.49 9.73
C ARG A 260 -22.01 -14.96 9.38
N ARG A 261 -22.24 -15.33 8.13
CA ARG A 261 -22.06 -16.70 7.65
C ARG A 261 -20.63 -17.18 7.85
N ILE A 262 -19.64 -16.32 7.60
CA ILE A 262 -18.22 -16.66 7.75
C ILE A 262 -17.80 -16.72 9.22
N PHE A 263 -18.09 -15.68 10.01
CA PHE A 263 -17.50 -15.53 11.34
C PHE A 263 -18.33 -16.10 12.47
N ILE A 264 -19.65 -16.23 12.29
CA ILE A 264 -20.54 -16.84 13.29
C ILE A 264 -20.84 -18.29 12.91
N ASN A 265 -21.31 -18.52 11.69
CA ASN A 265 -21.72 -19.84 11.25
C ASN A 265 -20.55 -20.71 10.78
N GLN A 266 -19.35 -20.12 10.58
CA GLN A 266 -18.15 -20.77 10.09
C GLN A 266 -18.36 -21.50 8.74
N GLU A 267 -19.22 -20.93 7.88
CA GLU A 267 -19.48 -21.48 6.57
C GLU A 267 -18.26 -21.29 5.64
N PRO A 268 -17.86 -22.31 4.85
CA PRO A 268 -16.79 -22.18 3.86
C PRO A 268 -17.13 -21.15 2.77
N LEU A 269 -16.13 -20.37 2.34
CA LEU A 269 -16.30 -19.38 1.26
C LEU A 269 -16.90 -20.00 -0.02
N ALA A 270 -16.45 -21.20 -0.38
CA ALA A 270 -16.96 -21.94 -1.54
C ALA A 270 -18.47 -22.20 -1.46
N SER A 271 -19.00 -22.44 -0.26
CA SER A 271 -20.44 -22.61 -0.01
C SER A 271 -21.20 -21.29 -0.14
N ILE A 272 -20.65 -20.20 0.46
CA ILE A 272 -21.29 -18.88 0.48
C ILE A 272 -21.39 -18.30 -0.93
N PHE A 273 -20.34 -18.44 -1.72
CA PHE A 273 -20.22 -17.83 -3.05
C PHE A 273 -20.43 -18.80 -4.21
N LYS A 274 -20.98 -20.00 -3.94
CA LYS A 274 -21.29 -20.98 -4.98
C LYS A 274 -22.16 -20.36 -6.08
N GLY A 275 -21.68 -20.43 -7.32
CA GLY A 275 -22.36 -19.88 -8.48
C GLY A 275 -22.34 -18.36 -8.61
N LYS A 276 -21.72 -17.63 -7.67
CA LYS A 276 -21.48 -16.19 -7.82
C LYS A 276 -20.21 -15.98 -8.65
N THR A 277 -20.21 -14.92 -9.46
CA THR A 277 -19.07 -14.48 -10.25
C THR A 277 -18.69 -13.05 -9.88
N ILE A 278 -17.43 -12.72 -9.97
CA ILE A 278 -16.98 -11.32 -9.86
C ILE A 278 -17.24 -10.68 -11.22
N SER A 279 -18.14 -9.68 -11.25
CA SER A 279 -18.44 -8.95 -12.50
C SER A 279 -17.22 -8.17 -12.95
N ARG A 280 -16.96 -8.22 -14.24
CA ARG A 280 -15.97 -7.38 -14.90
C ARG A 280 -16.66 -6.20 -15.54
N VAL A 281 -16.01 -5.05 -15.54
CA VAL A 281 -16.34 -3.97 -16.46
C VAL A 281 -16.32 -4.56 -17.87
N SER A 282 -17.29 -4.23 -18.70
CA SER A 282 -17.62 -4.83 -20.00
C SER A 282 -16.51 -4.82 -21.05
N GLU A 283 -15.39 -4.18 -20.79
CA GLU A 283 -14.21 -4.22 -21.65
C GLU A 283 -13.30 -5.38 -21.21
N LYS A 284 -13.13 -6.37 -22.08
CA LYS A 284 -12.13 -7.41 -21.87
C LYS A 284 -10.79 -6.72 -21.60
N PRO A 285 -10.10 -7.06 -20.50
CA PRO A 285 -8.79 -6.48 -20.26
C PRO A 285 -7.90 -6.82 -21.45
N HIS A 286 -7.28 -5.79 -22.04
CA HIS A 286 -6.37 -5.94 -23.20
C HIS A 286 -5.03 -6.60 -22.82
N PHE A 287 -4.94 -7.15 -21.59
CA PHE A 287 -3.72 -7.77 -21.10
C PHE A 287 -3.66 -9.24 -21.51
N LYS A 288 -2.59 -9.61 -22.21
CA LYS A 288 -2.35 -11.00 -22.62
C LYS A 288 -1.72 -11.84 -21.48
N GLU A 289 -1.07 -11.19 -20.54
CA GLU A 289 -0.37 -11.84 -19.44
C GLU A 289 -0.40 -11.00 -18.15
N VAL A 290 -0.23 -11.65 -17.01
CA VAL A 290 -0.08 -10.98 -15.71
C VAL A 290 1.29 -10.31 -15.64
N LYS A 291 1.30 -8.96 -15.60
CA LYS A 291 2.50 -8.19 -15.27
C LYS A 291 2.54 -8.03 -13.75
N LEU A 292 3.48 -8.67 -13.09
CA LEU A 292 3.69 -8.57 -11.66
C LEU A 292 5.12 -8.15 -11.38
N LYS A 293 5.27 -7.08 -10.60
CA LYS A 293 6.54 -6.69 -9.98
C LYS A 293 6.45 -6.97 -8.49
N MET A 294 7.44 -7.67 -7.94
CA MET A 294 7.58 -7.92 -6.52
C MET A 294 8.87 -7.28 -6.01
N LYS A 295 8.78 -6.53 -4.93
CA LYS A 295 9.92 -5.87 -4.29
C LYS A 295 9.84 -6.10 -2.78
N THR A 296 10.93 -6.52 -2.19
CA THR A 296 11.05 -6.61 -0.73
C THR A 296 11.54 -5.28 -0.19
N ILE A 297 10.89 -4.76 0.85
CA ILE A 297 11.24 -3.51 1.51
C ILE A 297 11.19 -3.79 3.02
N GLY A 298 12.37 -4.03 3.64
CA GLY A 298 12.44 -4.44 5.05
C GLY A 298 11.63 -5.69 5.32
N ARG A 299 10.65 -5.60 6.22
CA ARG A 299 9.73 -6.70 6.57
C ARG A 299 8.47 -6.74 5.70
N SER A 300 8.45 -6.05 4.59
CA SER A 300 7.29 -6.00 3.72
C SER A 300 7.58 -6.49 2.30
N ILE A 301 6.53 -6.97 1.66
CA ILE A 301 6.52 -7.32 0.25
C ILE A 301 5.58 -6.36 -0.48
N LYS A 302 6.13 -5.62 -1.44
CA LYS A 302 5.33 -4.79 -2.35
C LYS A 302 5.04 -5.59 -3.61
N LEU A 303 3.75 -5.75 -3.92
CA LEU A 303 3.27 -6.30 -5.18
C LEU A 303 2.70 -5.16 -6.04
N SER A 304 3.07 -5.11 -7.31
CA SER A 304 2.52 -4.15 -8.26
C SER A 304 2.06 -4.91 -9.50
N THR A 305 0.76 -4.82 -9.78
CA THR A 305 0.11 -5.55 -10.89
C THR A 305 -1.06 -4.74 -11.46
N HIS A 306 -1.72 -5.26 -12.48
CA HIS A 306 -2.96 -4.65 -12.98
C HIS A 306 -4.04 -4.66 -11.90
N ASN A 307 -4.73 -3.53 -11.73
CA ASN A 307 -5.90 -3.49 -10.87
C ASN A 307 -7.10 -4.08 -11.61
N LEU A 308 -7.49 -5.28 -11.22
CA LEU A 308 -8.70 -5.95 -11.67
C LEU A 308 -9.57 -6.27 -10.46
N PRO A 309 -10.90 -6.28 -10.59
CA PRO A 309 -11.76 -6.75 -9.50
C PRO A 309 -11.31 -8.11 -9.01
N GLY A 310 -11.07 -8.25 -7.70
CA GLY A 310 -10.56 -9.46 -7.08
C GLY A 310 -9.03 -9.57 -7.01
N THR A 311 -8.25 -8.60 -7.51
CA THR A 311 -6.77 -8.65 -7.44
C THR A 311 -6.29 -8.89 -6.00
N PHE A 312 -6.74 -8.08 -5.06
CA PHE A 312 -6.35 -8.22 -3.66
C PHE A 312 -6.79 -9.56 -3.05
N MET A 313 -7.98 -10.04 -3.41
CA MET A 313 -8.45 -11.36 -2.96
C MET A 313 -7.50 -12.49 -3.40
N MET A 314 -7.02 -12.45 -4.65
CA MET A 314 -6.11 -13.47 -5.17
C MET A 314 -4.71 -13.36 -4.56
N GLU A 315 -4.23 -12.15 -4.27
CA GLU A 315 -2.99 -11.92 -3.53
C GLU A 315 -3.08 -12.44 -2.09
N ALA A 316 -4.15 -12.09 -1.37
CA ALA A 316 -4.41 -12.57 -0.01
C ALA A 316 -4.57 -14.10 0.06
N LYS A 317 -5.14 -14.71 -1.00
CA LYS A 317 -5.25 -16.14 -1.13
C LYS A 317 -3.88 -16.82 -1.17
N VAL A 318 -2.91 -16.29 -1.91
CA VAL A 318 -1.55 -16.85 -1.97
C VAL A 318 -0.91 -16.89 -0.58
N PHE A 319 -1.03 -15.83 0.21
CA PHE A 319 -0.51 -15.83 1.58
C PHE A 319 -1.23 -16.87 2.47
N SER A 320 -2.55 -16.98 2.34
CA SER A 320 -3.32 -17.98 3.08
C SER A 320 -2.92 -19.41 2.70
N ASP A 321 -2.82 -19.72 1.40
CA ASP A 321 -2.47 -21.06 0.88
C ASP A 321 -1.03 -21.46 1.25
N THR A 322 -0.12 -20.50 1.33
CA THR A 322 1.28 -20.72 1.71
C THR A 322 1.54 -20.65 3.22
N HIS A 323 0.47 -20.53 4.01
CA HIS A 323 0.52 -20.45 5.47
C HIS A 323 1.34 -19.26 6.00
N MET A 324 1.38 -18.17 5.25
CA MET A 324 2.00 -16.92 5.66
C MET A 324 0.99 -16.01 6.33
N GLU A 325 1.40 -15.38 7.41
CA GLU A 325 0.56 -14.41 8.11
C GLU A 325 0.89 -12.99 7.69
N CYS A 326 -0.12 -12.33 7.09
CA CYS A 326 -0.06 -10.91 6.84
C CYS A 326 -0.53 -10.16 8.09
N GLN A 327 0.40 -9.46 8.74
CA GLN A 327 0.14 -8.69 9.95
C GLN A 327 -0.48 -7.33 9.66
N LYS A 328 -0.18 -6.79 8.47
CA LYS A 328 -0.68 -5.52 7.98
C LYS A 328 -0.63 -5.49 6.47
N ALA A 329 -1.58 -4.81 5.83
CA ALA A 329 -1.47 -4.47 4.42
C ALA A 329 -1.89 -3.02 4.18
N VAL A 330 -1.22 -2.40 3.22
CA VAL A 330 -1.56 -1.06 2.72
C VAL A 330 -1.78 -1.18 1.22
N LEU A 331 -2.98 -0.82 0.78
CA LEU A 331 -3.41 -1.00 -0.59
C LEU A 331 -3.56 0.35 -1.26
N HIS A 332 -3.05 0.45 -2.47
CA HIS A 332 -3.22 1.62 -3.32
C HIS A 332 -3.51 1.20 -4.75
N THR A 333 -4.53 1.81 -5.32
CA THR A 333 -4.82 1.69 -6.74
C THR A 333 -4.61 3.01 -7.44
N TYR A 334 -3.81 2.98 -8.50
CA TYR A 334 -3.54 4.16 -9.28
C TYR A 334 -3.41 3.85 -10.77
N GLN A 335 -4.13 4.60 -11.61
CA GLN A 335 -4.12 4.47 -13.08
C GLN A 335 -4.16 3.01 -13.57
N GLY A 336 -5.05 2.20 -12.99
CA GLY A 336 -5.19 0.79 -13.35
C GLY A 336 -4.08 -0.13 -12.85
N THR A 337 -3.22 0.36 -11.95
CA THR A 337 -2.20 -0.44 -11.26
C THR A 337 -2.55 -0.57 -9.78
N ALA A 338 -2.66 -1.79 -9.29
CA ALA A 338 -2.68 -2.09 -7.87
C ALA A 338 -1.23 -2.13 -7.36
N SER A 339 -0.98 -1.44 -6.25
CA SER A 339 0.34 -1.34 -5.61
C SER A 339 0.14 -1.64 -4.13
N ASN A 340 0.25 -2.91 -3.78
CA ASN A 340 -0.11 -3.42 -2.47
C ASN A 340 1.15 -3.78 -1.68
N VAL A 341 1.22 -3.34 -0.43
CA VAL A 341 2.32 -3.61 0.49
C VAL A 341 1.81 -4.48 1.62
N PHE A 342 2.42 -5.65 1.78
CA PHE A 342 2.08 -6.64 2.79
C PHE A 342 3.21 -6.75 3.80
N TYR A 343 2.90 -6.58 5.06
CA TYR A 343 3.82 -6.79 6.18
C TYR A 343 3.64 -8.20 6.70
N LEU A 344 4.70 -8.96 6.65
CA LEU A 344 4.72 -10.37 7.03
C LEU A 344 5.65 -10.58 8.23
N ARG A 345 5.59 -11.76 8.82
CA ARG A 345 6.59 -12.16 9.81
C ARG A 345 7.98 -12.25 9.17
N PRO A 346 9.06 -11.94 9.90
CA PRO A 346 10.43 -11.98 9.35
C PRO A 346 10.77 -13.30 8.65
N GLU A 347 10.36 -14.43 9.24
CA GLU A 347 10.58 -15.76 8.66
C GLU A 347 9.84 -15.98 7.34
N ASP A 348 8.69 -15.36 7.15
CA ASP A 348 7.92 -15.46 5.90
C ASP A 348 8.51 -14.58 4.81
N VAL A 349 9.01 -13.39 5.17
CA VAL A 349 9.77 -12.53 4.23
C VAL A 349 11.04 -13.24 3.76
N GLU A 350 11.79 -13.88 4.67
CA GLU A 350 13.00 -14.63 4.32
C GLU A 350 12.70 -15.81 3.38
N LYS A 351 11.60 -16.56 3.62
CA LYS A 351 11.16 -17.62 2.71
C LYS A 351 10.89 -17.09 1.29
N ILE A 352 10.21 -15.92 1.19
CA ILE A 352 9.93 -15.30 -0.10
C ILE A 352 11.23 -14.85 -0.78
N MET A 353 12.13 -14.21 -0.05
CA MET A 353 13.41 -13.74 -0.59
C MET A 353 14.26 -14.90 -1.14
N ASN A 354 14.33 -16.02 -0.40
CA ASN A 354 15.11 -17.19 -0.81
C ASN A 354 14.48 -17.93 -2.01
N ASN A 355 13.19 -17.70 -2.31
CA ASN A 355 12.44 -18.37 -3.39
C ASN A 355 11.65 -17.37 -4.24
N GLN A 356 12.19 -16.17 -4.48
CA GLN A 356 11.48 -15.06 -5.09
C GLN A 356 10.81 -15.41 -6.41
N GLU A 357 11.51 -16.09 -7.31
CA GLU A 357 10.96 -16.48 -8.62
C GLU A 357 9.77 -17.43 -8.47
N HIS A 358 9.85 -18.40 -7.56
CA HIS A 358 8.74 -19.30 -7.27
C HIS A 358 7.49 -18.54 -6.80
N PHE A 359 7.65 -17.58 -5.89
CA PHE A 359 6.53 -16.78 -5.40
C PHE A 359 5.96 -15.86 -6.48
N ILE A 360 6.81 -15.25 -7.33
CA ILE A 360 6.35 -14.47 -8.49
C ILE A 360 5.47 -15.33 -9.39
N GLN A 361 5.87 -16.55 -9.71
CA GLN A 361 5.09 -17.47 -10.53
C GLN A 361 3.79 -17.91 -9.83
N THR A 362 3.82 -18.14 -8.52
CA THR A 362 2.65 -18.48 -7.72
C THR A 362 1.62 -17.34 -7.75
N PHE A 363 2.04 -16.09 -7.53
CA PHE A 363 1.16 -14.93 -7.64
C PHE A 363 0.62 -14.74 -9.07
N LYS A 364 1.46 -14.86 -10.09
CA LYS A 364 1.02 -14.79 -11.49
C LYS A 364 -0.04 -15.85 -11.80
N LYS A 365 0.17 -17.09 -11.38
CA LYS A 365 -0.79 -18.19 -11.55
C LYS A 365 -2.10 -17.90 -10.85
N SER A 366 -2.06 -17.37 -9.63
CA SER A 366 -3.25 -16.98 -8.87
C SER A 366 -4.04 -15.87 -9.56
N LEU A 367 -3.36 -14.86 -10.12
CA LEU A 367 -3.97 -13.72 -10.78
C LEU A 367 -4.46 -14.00 -12.21
N GLN A 368 -3.97 -15.08 -12.86
CA GLN A 368 -4.29 -15.40 -14.26
C GLN A 368 -5.81 -15.54 -14.53
N PRO A 369 -6.62 -16.17 -13.67
CA PRO A 369 -8.07 -16.28 -13.89
C PRO A 369 -8.76 -14.91 -13.99
N LEU A 370 -8.21 -13.87 -13.32
CA LEU A 370 -8.73 -12.50 -13.44
C LEU A 370 -8.56 -11.93 -14.84
N LEU A 371 -7.58 -12.38 -15.62
CA LEU A 371 -7.37 -11.96 -16.99
C LEU A 371 -8.24 -12.72 -17.99
N THR A 372 -8.38 -14.04 -17.80
CA THR A 372 -9.05 -14.91 -18.74
C THR A 372 -10.58 -14.87 -18.67
N GLY A 373 -11.13 -14.34 -17.57
CA GLY A 373 -12.58 -14.31 -17.36
C GLY A 373 -13.13 -15.66 -16.89
N GLU A 374 -12.27 -16.58 -16.55
CA GLU A 374 -12.68 -17.84 -15.96
C GLU A 374 -13.41 -17.59 -14.63
N PRO A 375 -14.44 -18.39 -14.31
CA PRO A 375 -15.08 -18.31 -13.00
C PRO A 375 -14.02 -18.54 -11.91
N LEU A 376 -13.99 -17.62 -10.94
CA LEU A 376 -13.16 -17.82 -9.76
C LEU A 376 -13.84 -18.84 -8.86
N PHE A 377 -13.51 -20.11 -9.03
CA PHE A 377 -13.92 -21.15 -8.10
C PHE A 377 -12.98 -21.08 -6.89
N LEU A 378 -13.55 -20.73 -5.76
CA LEU A 378 -12.90 -20.98 -4.49
C LEU A 378 -12.85 -22.52 -4.33
N GLN A 379 -11.67 -23.11 -4.46
CA GLN A 379 -11.48 -24.52 -4.11
C GLN A 379 -11.86 -24.69 -2.63
N GLU A 380 -12.52 -25.76 -2.30
CA GLU A 380 -12.81 -26.12 -0.91
C GLU A 380 -11.51 -26.06 -0.11
N GLU A 381 -11.51 -25.26 0.96
CA GLU A 381 -10.46 -25.35 1.95
C GLU A 381 -10.48 -26.78 2.47
N LEU A 382 -9.46 -27.56 2.13
CA LEU A 382 -9.25 -28.86 2.75
C LEU A 382 -9.18 -28.62 4.25
N THR A 383 -10.23 -29.02 4.96
CA THR A 383 -10.19 -29.07 6.42
C THR A 383 -8.98 -29.90 6.80
N PRO A 384 -8.07 -29.42 7.65
CA PRO A 384 -7.01 -30.27 8.16
C PRO A 384 -7.72 -31.45 8.86
N SER A 385 -7.50 -32.64 8.33
CA SER A 385 -7.87 -33.86 9.01
C SER A 385 -7.28 -33.81 10.41
N SER A 386 -8.18 -33.87 11.38
CA SER A 386 -8.01 -33.95 12.83
C SER A 386 -6.78 -34.74 13.29
#